data_432de59dc741b9f660c7acd3e1bb9d20
#
_entry.id   432de59dc741b9f660c7acd3e1bb9d20
#
_cell.length_a   1.000
_cell.length_b   1.000
_cell.length_c   1.000
_cell.angle_alpha   90.00
_cell.angle_beta   90.00
_cell.angle_gamma   90.00
#
_symmetry.space_group_name_H-M   'P 1'
#
loop_
_entity.id
_entity.type
_entity.pdbx_description
1 polymer ?
#
loop_
_entity_poly.entity_id
_entity_poly.type
_entity_poly.pdbx_seq_one_letter_code
_entity_poly.pdbx_strand_id
1 'polypeptide(L)'
;SQDICFVPNGAYTSVIRKFRPDSFKKGNIKDLDGKVIGVHEGIINFTIGQRKGIKVSDREPLYVLKIDSGKNEIIVGSRDKLGKKNIYINNLNLLVNKSDLNKDILVKVRSTGKLLKAKINLKENNSAEVNLKEFEDGISPGQACVFYDLDKHGHKVLGGGWIVS
;
A
#
# COMPACT_ATOMS: atom_id res chain seq x y z
N SER A 1 -10.27 -5.89 8.90
CA SER A 1 -10.78 -4.51 8.90
C SER A 1 -10.58 -3.95 10.29
N GLN A 2 -9.94 -2.79 10.38
CA GLN A 2 -9.85 -2.09 11.65
C GLN A 2 -11.12 -1.25 11.77
N ASP A 3 -11.89 -1.48 12.82
CA ASP A 3 -13.06 -0.68 13.14
C ASP A 3 -12.63 0.75 13.50
N ILE A 4 -13.21 1.73 12.84
CA ILE A 4 -12.97 3.14 13.13
C ILE A 4 -13.78 3.49 14.40
N CYS A 5 -13.09 3.73 15.51
CA CYS A 5 -13.66 3.93 16.84
C CYS A 5 -14.62 5.13 17.01
N PHE A 6 -14.84 5.95 16.00
CA PHE A 6 -15.64 7.18 16.06
C PHE A 6 -16.99 7.11 15.35
N VAL A 7 -17.43 5.96 14.85
CA VAL A 7 -18.71 5.82 14.17
C VAL A 7 -19.66 4.98 15.02
N PRO A 8 -20.56 5.58 15.80
CA PRO A 8 -21.57 4.83 16.50
C PRO A 8 -22.51 4.17 15.48
N ASN A 9 -22.87 2.90 15.73
CA ASN A 9 -23.85 2.11 14.97
C ASN A 9 -23.52 1.73 13.53
N GLY A 10 -22.23 1.52 13.16
CA GLY A 10 -21.88 0.87 11.90
C GLY A 10 -22.20 1.64 10.60
N ALA A 11 -22.68 2.88 10.69
CA ALA A 11 -23.09 3.68 9.54
C ALA A 11 -21.93 4.55 8.98
N TYR A 12 -20.76 3.95 8.76
CA TYR A 12 -19.61 4.62 8.14
C TYR A 12 -19.95 5.33 6.82
N THR A 13 -20.76 4.69 5.99
CA THR A 13 -21.26 5.25 4.72
C THR A 13 -22.10 6.51 4.89
N SER A 14 -22.87 6.64 5.97
CA SER A 14 -23.70 7.84 6.21
C SER A 14 -22.85 9.04 6.61
N VAL A 15 -21.78 8.82 7.38
CA VAL A 15 -20.82 9.89 7.76
C VAL A 15 -20.08 10.38 6.53
N ILE A 16 -19.53 9.49 5.70
CA ILE A 16 -18.80 9.89 4.49
C ILE A 16 -19.72 10.56 3.47
N ARG A 17 -20.97 10.11 3.33
CA ARG A 17 -21.94 10.74 2.42
C ARG A 17 -22.12 12.23 2.76
N LYS A 18 -22.07 12.59 4.04
CA LYS A 18 -22.20 13.97 4.51
C LYS A 18 -20.97 14.83 4.18
N PHE A 19 -19.76 14.26 4.26
CA PHE A 19 -18.51 15.00 4.07
C PHE A 19 -17.92 14.90 2.66
N ARG A 20 -18.21 13.82 1.93
CA ARG A 20 -17.74 13.58 0.56
C ARG A 20 -18.82 12.94 -0.32
N PRO A 21 -19.87 13.68 -0.70
CA PRO A 21 -20.97 13.16 -1.51
C PRO A 21 -20.51 12.65 -2.89
N ASP A 22 -19.43 13.22 -3.43
CA ASP A 22 -18.87 12.80 -4.73
C ASP A 22 -18.32 11.37 -4.72
N SER A 23 -17.96 10.83 -3.55
CA SER A 23 -17.47 9.44 -3.41
C SER A 23 -18.55 8.38 -3.70
N PHE A 24 -19.82 8.77 -3.81
CA PHE A 24 -20.96 7.92 -4.16
C PHE A 24 -21.42 8.08 -5.61
N LYS A 25 -20.74 8.89 -6.40
CA LYS A 25 -21.05 9.04 -7.83
C LYS A 25 -20.58 7.82 -8.60
N LYS A 26 -21.36 7.44 -9.60
CA LYS A 26 -20.96 6.42 -10.58
C LYS A 26 -19.70 6.87 -11.30
N GLY A 27 -18.81 5.93 -11.56
CA GLY A 27 -17.58 6.18 -12.29
C GLY A 27 -17.11 4.95 -13.04
N ASN A 28 -16.00 5.09 -13.74
CA ASN A 28 -15.50 4.04 -14.60
C ASN A 28 -14.54 3.10 -13.87
N ILE A 29 -14.62 1.82 -14.23
CA ILE A 29 -13.60 0.82 -13.92
C ILE A 29 -12.78 0.61 -15.19
N LYS A 30 -11.48 0.86 -15.11
CA LYS A 30 -10.54 0.74 -16.22
C LYS A 30 -9.50 -0.34 -15.97
N ASP A 31 -9.00 -0.93 -17.04
CA ASP A 31 -7.79 -1.75 -17.00
C ASP A 31 -6.51 -0.87 -17.01
N LEU A 32 -5.35 -1.52 -17.03
CA LEU A 32 -4.04 -0.83 -17.06
C LEU A 32 -3.78 -0.07 -18.37
N ASP A 33 -4.44 -0.47 -19.45
CA ASP A 33 -4.33 0.17 -20.77
C ASP A 33 -5.29 1.38 -20.89
N GLY A 34 -6.07 1.65 -19.84
CA GLY A 34 -7.03 2.75 -19.78
C GLY A 34 -8.38 2.45 -20.42
N LYS A 35 -8.62 1.22 -20.87
CA LYS A 35 -9.89 0.79 -21.44
C LYS A 35 -10.94 0.68 -20.35
N VAL A 36 -12.12 1.23 -20.57
CA VAL A 36 -13.27 1.09 -19.67
C VAL A 36 -13.83 -0.34 -19.80
N ILE A 37 -13.78 -1.09 -18.71
CA ILE A 37 -14.25 -2.47 -18.63
C ILE A 37 -15.46 -2.65 -17.70
N GLY A 38 -15.86 -1.58 -17.02
CA GLY A 38 -17.03 -1.60 -16.14
C GLY A 38 -17.34 -0.23 -15.56
N VAL A 39 -18.39 -0.20 -14.73
CA VAL A 39 -18.85 1.00 -14.01
C VAL A 39 -19.02 0.65 -12.54
N HIS A 40 -18.67 1.56 -11.65
CA HIS A 40 -18.90 1.42 -10.21
C HIS A 40 -19.92 2.43 -9.68
N GLU A 41 -20.55 2.11 -8.56
CA GLU A 41 -21.58 2.93 -7.89
C GLU A 41 -20.99 3.90 -6.83
N GLY A 42 -19.69 4.13 -6.86
CA GLY A 42 -18.96 5.00 -5.95
C GLY A 42 -17.63 4.41 -5.52
N ILE A 43 -16.58 5.22 -5.57
CA ILE A 43 -15.21 4.80 -5.21
C ILE A 43 -15.06 4.39 -3.75
N ILE A 44 -15.97 4.85 -2.88
CA ILE A 44 -15.96 4.52 -1.45
C ILE A 44 -16.15 3.01 -1.17
N ASN A 45 -16.74 2.29 -2.11
CA ASN A 45 -16.98 0.86 -1.97
C ASN A 45 -15.75 0.01 -2.31
N PHE A 46 -14.62 0.66 -2.62
CA PHE A 46 -13.41 -0.02 -3.08
C PHE A 46 -12.20 0.29 -2.21
N THR A 47 -11.35 -0.70 -2.10
CA THR A 47 -10.05 -0.62 -1.39
C THR A 47 -8.98 -1.22 -2.30
N ILE A 48 -7.77 -0.65 -2.28
CA ILE A 48 -6.63 -1.21 -3.02
C ILE A 48 -6.39 -2.65 -2.55
N GLY A 49 -6.20 -3.58 -3.50
CA GLY A 49 -6.08 -5.00 -3.23
C GLY A 49 -7.41 -5.76 -3.18
N GLN A 50 -8.54 -5.09 -3.24
CA GLN A 50 -9.86 -5.73 -3.25
C GLN A 50 -10.04 -6.55 -4.52
N ARG A 51 -10.53 -7.80 -4.36
CA ARG A 51 -10.89 -8.71 -5.44
C ARG A 51 -12.41 -8.83 -5.61
N LYS A 52 -13.13 -8.95 -4.48
CA LYS A 52 -14.58 -9.17 -4.50
C LYS A 52 -15.35 -7.87 -4.73
N GLY A 53 -16.49 -7.94 -5.43
CA GLY A 53 -17.38 -6.79 -5.60
C GLY A 53 -17.01 -5.84 -6.74
N ILE A 54 -15.98 -6.13 -7.54
CA ILE A 54 -15.61 -5.33 -8.71
C ILE A 54 -16.70 -5.40 -9.80
N LYS A 55 -17.47 -6.51 -9.84
CA LYS A 55 -18.57 -6.75 -10.80
C LYS A 55 -18.16 -6.68 -12.28
N VAL A 56 -16.90 -6.93 -12.56
CA VAL A 56 -16.35 -7.08 -13.91
C VAL A 56 -15.94 -8.53 -14.10
N SER A 57 -16.35 -9.13 -15.22
CA SER A 57 -15.99 -10.50 -15.57
C SER A 57 -14.77 -10.45 -16.50
N ASP A 58 -13.69 -11.12 -16.12
CA ASP A 58 -12.50 -11.30 -16.94
C ASP A 58 -12.05 -12.77 -16.85
N ARG A 59 -11.14 -13.18 -17.74
CA ARG A 59 -10.55 -14.53 -17.75
C ARG A 59 -9.73 -14.80 -16.49
N GLU A 60 -9.13 -13.76 -15.91
CA GLU A 60 -8.34 -13.81 -14.68
C GLU A 60 -8.98 -12.96 -13.57
N PRO A 61 -8.72 -13.30 -12.30
CA PRO A 61 -9.19 -12.49 -11.18
C PRO A 61 -8.59 -11.08 -11.22
N LEU A 62 -9.46 -10.07 -11.24
CA LEU A 62 -9.07 -8.68 -11.18
C LEU A 62 -8.99 -8.18 -9.73
N TYR A 63 -8.04 -7.29 -9.50
CA TYR A 63 -7.81 -6.62 -8.21
C TYR A 63 -7.77 -5.11 -8.41
N VAL A 64 -8.27 -4.36 -7.44
CA VAL A 64 -8.17 -2.90 -7.42
C VAL A 64 -6.71 -2.51 -7.23
N LEU A 65 -6.11 -1.91 -8.24
CA LEU A 65 -4.71 -1.47 -8.22
C LEU A 65 -4.57 -0.02 -7.79
N LYS A 66 -5.50 0.84 -8.22
CA LYS A 66 -5.50 2.26 -7.93
C LYS A 66 -6.92 2.80 -7.87
N ILE A 67 -7.13 3.79 -6.99
CA ILE A 67 -8.36 4.58 -6.90
C ILE A 67 -7.99 6.03 -7.22
N ASP A 68 -8.52 6.58 -8.28
CA ASP A 68 -8.35 7.98 -8.66
C ASP A 68 -9.60 8.77 -8.28
N SER A 69 -9.55 9.42 -7.13
CA SER A 69 -10.68 10.19 -6.61
C SER A 69 -10.94 11.47 -7.41
N GLY A 70 -9.93 12.04 -8.06
CA GLY A 70 -10.09 13.26 -8.89
C GLY A 70 -10.85 12.99 -10.18
N LYS A 71 -10.62 11.81 -10.78
CA LYS A 71 -11.30 11.38 -12.01
C LYS A 71 -12.51 10.48 -11.75
N ASN A 72 -12.75 10.12 -10.49
CA ASN A 72 -13.76 9.14 -10.08
C ASN A 72 -13.62 7.82 -10.84
N GLU A 73 -12.40 7.29 -10.91
CA GLU A 73 -12.03 6.09 -11.66
C GLU A 73 -11.35 5.06 -10.76
N ILE A 74 -11.59 3.78 -11.06
CA ILE A 74 -10.91 2.65 -10.42
C ILE A 74 -10.12 1.93 -11.51
N ILE A 75 -8.82 1.70 -11.23
CA ILE A 75 -7.95 0.94 -12.11
C ILE A 75 -7.79 -0.45 -11.51
N VAL A 76 -8.07 -1.46 -12.32
CA VAL A 76 -7.98 -2.87 -11.94
C VAL A 76 -7.00 -3.62 -12.83
N GLY A 77 -6.49 -4.74 -12.33
CA GLY A 77 -5.60 -5.62 -13.08
C GLY A 77 -5.30 -6.90 -12.32
N SER A 78 -4.41 -7.71 -12.87
CA SER A 78 -3.97 -8.96 -12.27
C SER A 78 -3.22 -8.73 -10.96
N ARG A 79 -3.16 -9.76 -10.11
CA ARG A 79 -2.57 -9.67 -8.76
C ARG A 79 -1.10 -9.29 -8.76
N ASP A 80 -0.34 -9.71 -9.75
CA ASP A 80 1.08 -9.40 -9.91
C ASP A 80 1.36 -7.90 -10.07
N LYS A 81 0.36 -7.11 -10.46
CA LYS A 81 0.42 -5.65 -10.60
C LYS A 81 0.10 -4.90 -9.30
N LEU A 82 -0.35 -5.58 -8.25
CA LEU A 82 -0.66 -4.98 -6.95
C LEU A 82 0.58 -4.65 -6.13
N GLY A 83 1.62 -5.46 -6.26
CA GLY A 83 2.79 -5.37 -5.41
C GLY A 83 3.74 -4.24 -5.80
N LYS A 84 4.33 -3.60 -4.82
CA LYS A 84 5.49 -2.73 -4.99
C LYS A 84 6.76 -3.51 -4.67
N LYS A 85 7.82 -3.21 -5.39
CA LYS A 85 9.16 -3.74 -5.13
C LYS A 85 10.10 -2.67 -4.61
N ASN A 86 9.87 -1.43 -5.01
CA ASN A 86 10.63 -0.26 -4.57
C ASN A 86 9.75 0.61 -3.67
N ILE A 87 10.28 1.00 -2.54
CA ILE A 87 9.61 1.81 -1.52
C ILE A 87 10.52 3.00 -1.23
N TYR A 88 9.97 4.19 -1.25
CA TYR A 88 10.68 5.39 -0.83
C TYR A 88 10.25 5.80 0.56
N ILE A 89 11.23 6.08 1.41
CA ILE A 89 11.02 6.46 2.81
C ILE A 89 11.73 7.77 3.13
N ASN A 90 11.16 8.51 4.05
CA ASN A 90 11.75 9.73 4.62
C ASN A 90 11.83 9.64 6.15
N ASN A 91 12.38 10.71 6.76
CA ASN A 91 12.58 10.80 8.21
C ASN A 91 13.28 9.55 8.76
N LEU A 92 14.37 9.18 8.10
CA LEU A 92 15.14 7.99 8.42
C LEU A 92 15.76 8.14 9.81
N ASN A 93 15.51 7.18 10.68
CA ASN A 93 16.13 7.06 12.00
C ASN A 93 16.91 5.75 12.05
N LEU A 94 18.24 5.85 12.13
CA LEU A 94 19.15 4.71 12.20
C LEU A 94 19.64 4.52 13.63
N LEU A 95 19.62 3.28 14.11
CA LEU A 95 20.14 2.84 15.40
C LEU A 95 21.52 2.20 15.28
N VAL A 96 22.07 2.14 14.06
CA VAL A 96 23.35 1.52 13.71
C VAL A 96 24.09 2.42 12.72
N ASN A 97 25.34 2.09 12.43
CA ASN A 97 26.14 2.81 11.43
C ASN A 97 25.58 2.54 10.02
N LYS A 98 25.74 3.52 9.12
CA LYS A 98 25.29 3.38 7.72
C LYS A 98 25.92 2.18 7.01
N SER A 99 27.15 1.83 7.36
CA SER A 99 27.87 0.66 6.84
C SER A 99 27.16 -0.66 7.10
N ASP A 100 26.41 -0.77 8.20
CA ASP A 100 25.70 -1.99 8.59
C ASP A 100 24.49 -2.29 7.70
N LEU A 101 24.05 -1.32 6.90
CA LEU A 101 22.97 -1.45 5.94
C LEU A 101 23.42 -1.86 4.53
N ASN A 102 24.74 -2.00 4.28
CA ASN A 102 25.30 -2.39 2.98
C ASN A 102 25.14 -3.89 2.66
N LYS A 103 24.31 -4.59 3.40
CA LYS A 103 23.99 -6.01 3.23
C LYS A 103 22.49 -6.21 2.97
N ASP A 104 22.11 -7.43 2.64
CA ASP A 104 20.70 -7.83 2.65
C ASP A 104 20.16 -7.75 4.09
N ILE A 105 19.07 -7.06 4.28
CA ILE A 105 18.39 -6.94 5.56
C ILE A 105 16.93 -7.40 5.45
N LEU A 106 16.25 -7.47 6.58
CA LEU A 106 14.81 -7.67 6.62
C LEU A 106 14.11 -6.34 6.88
N VAL A 107 12.96 -6.16 6.24
CA VAL A 107 12.11 -4.98 6.49
C VAL A 107 10.68 -5.39 6.78
N LYS A 108 10.00 -4.58 7.59
CA LYS A 108 8.59 -4.72 7.90
C LYS A 108 7.87 -3.42 7.53
N VAL A 109 6.89 -3.51 6.64
CA VAL A 109 6.20 -2.34 6.06
C VAL A 109 4.81 -2.11 6.65
N ARG A 110 4.39 -2.96 7.60
CA ARG A 110 3.14 -2.84 8.38
C ARG A 110 3.22 -3.70 9.63
N SER A 111 2.48 -3.32 10.67
CA SER A 111 2.54 -3.96 11.99
C SER A 111 2.23 -5.46 11.96
N THR A 112 1.26 -5.89 11.16
CA THR A 112 0.84 -7.29 11.02
C THR A 112 1.51 -8.01 9.84
N GLY A 113 2.42 -7.35 9.11
CA GLY A 113 3.10 -7.90 7.93
C GLY A 113 4.20 -8.89 8.29
N LYS A 114 4.56 -9.73 7.32
CA LYS A 114 5.76 -10.58 7.36
C LYS A 114 7.04 -9.75 7.23
N LEU A 115 8.16 -10.32 7.60
CA LEU A 115 9.48 -9.77 7.32
C LEU A 115 9.86 -10.06 5.86
N LEU A 116 10.29 -9.03 5.14
CA LEU A 116 10.62 -9.07 3.72
C LEU A 116 12.13 -8.85 3.52
N LYS A 117 12.76 -9.62 2.68
CA LYS A 117 14.17 -9.41 2.29
C LYS A 117 14.28 -8.17 1.42
N ALA A 118 15.22 -7.29 1.75
CA ALA A 118 15.42 -6.02 1.05
C ALA A 118 16.89 -5.58 1.03
N LYS A 119 17.20 -4.66 0.11
CA LYS A 119 18.40 -3.84 0.12
C LYS A 119 18.01 -2.39 0.34
N ILE A 120 18.83 -1.66 1.10
CA ILE A 120 18.60 -0.25 1.41
C ILE A 120 19.63 0.59 0.66
N ASN A 121 19.15 1.55 -0.12
CA ASN A 121 19.97 2.58 -0.75
C ASN A 121 19.71 3.90 -0.04
N LEU A 122 20.64 4.30 0.82
CA LEU A 122 20.56 5.60 1.50
C LEU A 122 20.66 6.73 0.48
N LYS A 123 19.84 7.73 0.64
CA LYS A 123 19.79 8.94 -0.18
C LYS A 123 20.11 10.15 0.69
N GLU A 124 20.23 11.30 0.07
CA GLU A 124 20.32 12.58 0.75
C GLU A 124 19.01 12.94 1.47
N ASN A 125 19.04 14.01 2.28
CA ASN A 125 17.88 14.54 2.99
C ASN A 125 17.18 13.53 3.92
N ASN A 126 17.96 12.69 4.61
CA ASN A 126 17.45 11.74 5.58
C ASN A 126 16.37 10.81 5.01
N SER A 127 16.61 10.33 3.80
CA SER A 127 15.73 9.45 3.05
C SER A 127 16.43 8.20 2.56
N ALA A 128 15.67 7.19 2.15
CA ALA A 128 16.21 5.97 1.56
C ALA A 128 15.22 5.36 0.56
N GLU A 129 15.78 4.57 -0.35
CA GLU A 129 15.05 3.67 -1.23
C GLU A 129 15.25 2.24 -0.72
N VAL A 130 14.14 1.56 -0.48
CA VAL A 130 14.08 0.18 -0.03
C VAL A 130 13.69 -0.70 -1.21
N ASN A 131 14.60 -1.56 -1.65
CA ASN A 131 14.38 -2.46 -2.78
C ASN A 131 14.08 -3.86 -2.24
N LEU A 132 12.81 -4.27 -2.29
CA LEU A 132 12.37 -5.59 -1.89
C LEU A 132 12.84 -6.66 -2.89
N LYS A 133 13.18 -7.86 -2.41
CA LYS A 133 13.47 -8.99 -3.30
C LYS A 133 12.23 -9.50 -4.02
N GLU A 134 11.07 -9.42 -3.38
CA GLU A 134 9.79 -9.85 -3.93
C GLU A 134 8.79 -8.69 -3.88
N PHE A 135 7.76 -8.76 -4.72
CA PHE A 135 6.65 -7.81 -4.66
C PHE A 135 5.85 -7.99 -3.37
N GLU A 136 5.48 -6.89 -2.74
CA GLU A 136 4.63 -6.90 -1.54
C GLU A 136 3.41 -6.00 -1.74
N ASP A 137 2.25 -6.54 -1.39
CA ASP A 137 0.97 -5.86 -1.47
C ASP A 137 0.73 -4.96 -0.24
N GLY A 138 -0.14 -3.97 -0.38
CA GLY A 138 -0.62 -3.17 0.74
C GLY A 138 0.42 -2.24 1.35
N ILE A 139 1.44 -1.86 0.58
CA ILE A 139 2.38 -0.81 0.95
C ILE A 139 1.71 0.54 0.70
N SER A 140 1.56 1.34 1.74
CA SER A 140 0.86 2.63 1.69
C SER A 140 1.71 3.75 2.28
N PRO A 141 1.66 4.96 1.69
CA PRO A 141 2.26 6.14 2.30
C PRO A 141 1.73 6.38 3.71
N GLY A 142 2.58 6.92 4.59
CA GLY A 142 2.26 7.17 5.99
C GLY A 142 2.45 5.97 6.92
N GLN A 143 2.78 4.80 6.41
CA GLN A 143 3.16 3.64 7.24
C GLN A 143 4.66 3.65 7.55
N ALA A 144 5.04 3.04 8.67
CA ALA A 144 6.45 2.86 9.02
C ALA A 144 7.05 1.67 8.26
N CYS A 145 8.28 1.86 7.76
CA CYS A 145 9.13 0.79 7.28
C CYS A 145 10.26 0.58 8.30
N VAL A 146 10.26 -0.55 8.99
CA VAL A 146 11.24 -0.86 10.05
C VAL A 146 12.25 -1.86 9.53
N PHE A 147 13.54 -1.62 9.80
CA PHE A 147 14.68 -2.44 9.36
C PHE A 147 15.13 -3.38 10.46
N TYR A 148 15.44 -4.61 10.10
CA TYR A 148 15.89 -5.66 11.00
C TYR A 148 17.13 -6.36 10.45
N ASP A 149 18.02 -6.79 11.34
CA ASP A 149 19.13 -7.67 10.95
C ASP A 149 18.65 -9.11 10.76
N LEU A 150 19.31 -9.82 9.86
CA LEU A 150 19.20 -11.27 9.67
C LEU A 150 20.03 -12.00 10.74
N ASP A 151 19.65 -11.95 11.99
CA ASP A 151 20.39 -12.61 13.05
C ASP A 151 19.80 -14.00 13.36
N LYS A 152 20.69 -14.90 13.80
CA LYS A 152 20.35 -16.28 14.22
C LYS A 152 19.63 -16.31 15.58
N HIS A 153 19.71 -15.26 16.37
CA HIS A 153 19.22 -15.17 17.76
C HIS A 153 18.00 -14.28 17.95
N GLY A 154 17.45 -13.73 16.88
CA GLY A 154 16.34 -12.79 16.91
C GLY A 154 16.58 -11.60 16.00
N HIS A 155 15.54 -10.85 15.73
CA HIS A 155 15.62 -9.73 14.80
C HIS A 155 15.99 -8.44 15.53
N LYS A 156 17.25 -8.02 15.44
CA LYS A 156 17.71 -6.73 15.95
C LYS A 156 17.16 -5.61 15.07
N VAL A 157 16.56 -4.59 15.67
CA VAL A 157 16.10 -3.39 14.96
C VAL A 157 17.32 -2.54 14.57
N LEU A 158 17.44 -2.22 13.28
CA LEU A 158 18.52 -1.40 12.73
C LEU A 158 18.11 0.07 12.55
N GLY A 159 16.80 0.32 12.45
CA GLY A 159 16.24 1.64 12.21
C GLY A 159 14.96 1.55 11.39
N GLY A 160 14.60 2.65 10.73
CA GLY A 160 13.43 2.73 9.86
C GLY A 160 13.11 4.15 9.44
N GLY A 161 11.98 4.31 8.77
CA GLY A 161 11.47 5.59 8.31
C GLY A 161 10.01 5.49 7.90
N TRP A 162 9.46 6.59 7.39
CA TRP A 162 8.07 6.67 6.95
C TRP A 162 7.96 6.51 5.44
N ILE A 163 7.08 5.63 4.99
CA ILE A 163 6.83 5.38 3.57
C ILE A 163 6.17 6.61 2.95
N VAL A 164 6.72 7.08 1.83
CA VAL A 164 6.18 8.20 1.04
C VAL A 164 5.65 7.75 -0.32
N SER A 165 6.18 6.65 -0.88
CA SER A 165 5.66 6.06 -2.13
C SER A 165 6.09 4.60 -2.29
#